data_831a7dff47ac5b79454dd8700120531d
#
_entry.id   831a7dff47ac5b79454dd8700120531d
#
_cell.length_a   1.000
_cell.length_b   1.000
_cell.length_c   1.000
_cell.angle_alpha   90.00
_cell.angle_beta   90.00
_cell.angle_gamma   90.00
#
_symmetry.space_group_name_H-M   'P 1'
#
loop_
_entity.id
_entity.type
_entity.pdbx_description
1 polymer ?
#
loop_
_entity_poly.entity_id
_entity_poly.type
_entity_poly.pdbx_seq_one_letter_code
_entity_poly.pdbx_strand_id
1 'polypeptide(L)'
;LLLYAGNAYTADKLIFSGIIRDAVTHETLPYATVLLESEETRRYSAIAGDDGTFRITDVFPGIYKLTVSFIGYGRQQRTVELKKSTYMTIGLRSDNQLKEVVITATESKGLVSSSKIDRPAMQHLQPTSFADLLELLPGGMSRDPDMGSANTITLRETGVIKADGTKGDAGSDYSITSLGTQFIVDGIPINTDANLQASPVSDNSAESSRNIVNRGVDMRSISTDDIESVEVVRGIPSAEYGNLTSGIVNIKKVRKLTPLNARFKADGYSKLFSAGKGFALPGAEDGVVNVDVGYLDSKPDPRNNLVNYKRMNTSLRFTWNYSHDNWTMRYAPGIDYTGSFDNAKEDPELNYGNTDTYKSTYNRVALTNNFLWTFPKVKAVKGIELNTSANAQFDRLTRRKLVAPQRYMIVPSTTGCLLYTSDA
;
A
#
# COMPACT_ATOMS: atom_id res chain seq x y z
N LEU A 1 35.90 48.41 -52.00
CA LEU A 1 34.79 47.47 -51.71
C LEU A 1 35.36 46.03 -51.86
N LEU A 2 35.78 45.43 -50.74
CA LEU A 2 36.19 44.02 -50.70
C LEU A 2 34.97 43.13 -50.41
N LEU A 3 34.54 42.37 -51.38
CA LEU A 3 33.55 41.29 -51.25
C LEU A 3 34.26 40.10 -50.59
N TYR A 4 33.91 39.84 -49.31
CA TYR A 4 34.24 38.59 -48.63
C TYR A 4 33.26 37.50 -49.12
N ALA A 5 33.69 36.67 -50.08
CA ALA A 5 32.96 35.45 -50.42
C ALA A 5 33.17 34.43 -49.27
N GLY A 6 32.18 34.33 -48.40
CA GLY A 6 32.15 33.28 -47.41
C GLY A 6 31.91 31.95 -48.11
N ASN A 7 32.88 31.03 -48.10
CA ASN A 7 32.72 29.64 -48.48
C ASN A 7 31.68 29.01 -47.55
N ALA A 8 30.45 28.85 -48.06
CA ALA A 8 29.46 27.98 -47.41
C ALA A 8 29.94 26.54 -47.60
N TYR A 9 30.60 25.97 -46.61
CA TYR A 9 30.81 24.53 -46.57
C TYR A 9 29.42 23.87 -46.44
N THR A 10 28.92 23.32 -47.55
CA THR A 10 27.82 22.37 -47.51
C THR A 10 28.33 21.12 -46.83
N ALA A 11 28.07 20.99 -45.55
CA ALA A 11 28.39 19.75 -44.83
C ALA A 11 27.62 18.60 -45.49
N ASP A 12 28.36 17.63 -46.05
CA ASP A 12 27.78 16.44 -46.69
C ASP A 12 26.86 15.74 -45.67
N LYS A 13 25.61 15.52 -46.08
CA LYS A 13 24.63 14.81 -45.26
C LYS A 13 25.02 13.34 -45.17
N LEU A 14 24.97 12.81 -43.97
CA LEU A 14 25.35 11.44 -43.63
C LEU A 14 24.15 10.51 -43.58
N ILE A 15 24.42 9.21 -43.72
CA ILE A 15 23.45 8.15 -43.45
C ILE A 15 23.87 7.44 -42.15
N PHE A 16 22.97 7.40 -41.21
CA PHE A 16 23.09 6.57 -40.03
C PHE A 16 22.16 5.39 -40.14
N SER A 17 22.72 4.19 -40.18
CA SER A 17 21.93 2.95 -40.38
C SER A 17 22.46 1.86 -39.45
N GLY A 18 21.67 0.80 -39.26
CA GLY A 18 22.10 -0.30 -38.43
C GLY A 18 21.02 -1.35 -38.27
N ILE A 19 21.30 -2.29 -37.36
CA ILE A 19 20.38 -3.35 -36.99
C ILE A 19 20.24 -3.38 -35.46
N ILE A 20 19.01 -3.58 -34.98
CA ILE A 20 18.69 -3.70 -33.57
C ILE A 20 18.42 -5.16 -33.28
N ARG A 21 19.07 -5.69 -32.22
CA ARG A 21 18.98 -7.09 -31.81
C ARG A 21 18.83 -7.21 -30.32
N ASP A 22 18.29 -8.32 -29.84
CA ASP A 22 18.41 -8.75 -28.47
C ASP A 22 19.89 -9.01 -28.12
N ALA A 23 20.35 -8.49 -27.01
CA ALA A 23 21.75 -8.61 -26.59
C ALA A 23 22.15 -10.03 -26.15
N VAL A 24 21.18 -10.89 -25.86
CA VAL A 24 21.37 -12.28 -25.34
C VAL A 24 21.03 -13.30 -26.42
N THR A 25 19.84 -13.20 -27.02
CA THR A 25 19.37 -14.17 -28.03
C THR A 25 19.87 -13.86 -29.45
N HIS A 26 20.36 -12.62 -29.68
CA HIS A 26 20.75 -12.10 -30.98
C HIS A 26 19.63 -12.05 -32.03
N GLU A 27 18.40 -12.29 -31.64
CA GLU A 27 17.22 -12.12 -32.49
C GLU A 27 17.04 -10.65 -32.87
N THR A 28 16.58 -10.39 -34.07
CA THR A 28 16.31 -9.02 -34.52
C THR A 28 15.05 -8.46 -33.88
N LEU A 29 15.07 -7.18 -33.55
CA LEU A 29 13.96 -6.49 -32.90
C LEU A 29 13.26 -5.55 -33.88
N PRO A 30 12.18 -6.01 -34.55
CA PRO A 30 11.43 -5.21 -35.48
C PRO A 30 10.70 -4.07 -34.76
N TYR A 31 10.45 -2.97 -35.45
CA TYR A 31 9.71 -1.80 -34.95
C TYR A 31 10.32 -1.09 -33.76
N ALA A 32 11.58 -1.34 -33.41
CA ALA A 32 12.27 -0.59 -32.37
C ALA A 32 12.47 0.87 -32.83
N THR A 33 12.34 1.79 -31.90
CA THR A 33 12.49 3.24 -32.18
C THR A 33 13.91 3.69 -31.95
N VAL A 34 14.48 4.40 -32.90
CA VAL A 34 15.80 5.02 -32.85
C VAL A 34 15.65 6.53 -32.91
N LEU A 35 16.25 7.23 -31.97
CA LEU A 35 16.22 8.68 -31.86
C LEU A 35 17.65 9.22 -31.69
N LEU A 36 18.00 10.20 -32.53
CA LEU A 36 19.23 10.98 -32.43
C LEU A 36 18.88 12.42 -32.03
N GLU A 37 19.45 12.92 -30.95
CA GLU A 37 19.25 14.29 -30.49
C GLU A 37 20.61 15.00 -30.34
N SER A 38 20.75 16.17 -30.98
CA SER A 38 21.90 17.06 -30.79
C SER A 38 21.61 18.10 -29.71
N GLU A 39 22.61 18.60 -29.02
CA GLU A 39 22.50 19.75 -28.11
C GLU A 39 22.00 21.02 -28.83
N GLU A 40 22.19 21.14 -30.18
CA GLU A 40 21.75 22.26 -30.97
C GLU A 40 20.31 22.13 -31.53
N THR A 41 19.42 21.36 -30.87
CA THR A 41 17.98 21.23 -31.25
C THR A 41 17.71 20.39 -32.51
N ARG A 42 18.66 19.67 -33.06
CA ARG A 42 18.41 18.77 -34.22
C ARG A 42 17.96 17.40 -33.76
N ARG A 43 16.84 16.93 -34.27
CA ARG A 43 16.24 15.66 -33.97
C ARG A 43 16.06 14.83 -35.21
N TYR A 44 16.49 13.55 -35.21
CA TYR A 44 16.25 12.57 -36.25
C TYR A 44 15.72 11.31 -35.63
N SER A 45 14.73 10.69 -36.26
CA SER A 45 14.15 9.44 -35.77
C SER A 45 13.94 8.44 -36.90
N ALA A 46 14.00 7.17 -36.56
CA ALA A 46 13.59 6.08 -37.43
C ALA A 46 12.93 4.97 -36.60
N ILE A 47 12.10 4.18 -37.25
CA ILE A 47 11.55 2.93 -36.72
C ILE A 47 12.22 1.80 -37.51
N ALA A 48 12.67 0.76 -36.83
CA ALA A 48 13.24 -0.41 -37.48
C ALA A 48 12.19 -1.17 -38.30
N GLY A 49 12.60 -1.70 -39.41
CA GLY A 49 11.76 -2.55 -40.26
C GLY A 49 11.53 -3.93 -39.67
N ASP A 50 10.82 -4.78 -40.41
CA ASP A 50 10.51 -6.18 -40.02
C ASP A 50 11.76 -7.03 -39.79
N ASP A 51 12.86 -6.68 -40.38
CA ASP A 51 14.17 -7.33 -40.26
C ASP A 51 15.02 -6.74 -39.11
N GLY A 52 14.48 -5.77 -38.35
CA GLY A 52 15.18 -5.06 -37.30
C GLY A 52 16.19 -4.02 -37.79
N THR A 53 16.27 -3.75 -39.12
CA THR A 53 17.17 -2.73 -39.65
C THR A 53 16.53 -1.35 -39.61
N PHE A 54 17.35 -0.33 -39.38
CA PHE A 54 16.92 1.07 -39.44
C PHE A 54 17.84 1.90 -40.32
N ARG A 55 17.32 2.99 -40.88
CA ARG A 55 18.06 3.94 -41.70
C ARG A 55 17.56 5.35 -41.49
N ILE A 56 18.46 6.24 -41.10
CA ILE A 56 18.23 7.68 -40.99
C ILE A 56 19.09 8.36 -42.04
N THR A 57 18.48 9.08 -42.95
CA THR A 57 19.15 9.84 -44.02
C THR A 57 19.25 11.30 -43.61
N ASP A 58 20.09 12.04 -44.35
CA ASP A 58 20.20 13.50 -44.18
C ASP A 58 20.66 13.98 -42.80
N VAL A 59 21.43 13.18 -42.09
CA VAL A 59 21.99 13.53 -40.78
C VAL A 59 23.22 14.42 -40.99
N PHE A 60 23.28 15.57 -40.35
CA PHE A 60 24.47 16.42 -40.37
C PHE A 60 25.58 15.82 -39.49
N PRO A 61 26.87 16.02 -39.85
CA PRO A 61 27.97 15.65 -38.95
C PRO A 61 27.83 16.33 -37.60
N GLY A 62 28.11 15.60 -36.53
CA GLY A 62 28.02 16.14 -35.16
C GLY A 62 27.99 15.07 -34.07
N ILE A 63 27.86 15.54 -32.84
CA ILE A 63 27.69 14.69 -31.66
C ILE A 63 26.20 14.59 -31.32
N TYR A 64 25.74 13.36 -31.20
CA TYR A 64 24.34 13.06 -30.95
C TYR A 64 24.17 12.14 -29.75
N LYS A 65 23.13 12.39 -29.00
CA LYS A 65 22.61 11.43 -28.02
C LYS A 65 21.72 10.44 -28.75
N LEU A 66 22.20 9.22 -28.93
CA LEU A 66 21.44 8.11 -29.47
C LEU A 66 20.58 7.48 -28.38
N THR A 67 19.29 7.43 -28.58
CA THR A 67 18.36 6.71 -27.72
C THR A 67 17.65 5.64 -28.54
N VAL A 68 17.71 4.38 -28.08
CA VAL A 68 17.02 3.25 -28.70
C VAL A 68 16.08 2.63 -27.67
N SER A 69 14.83 2.37 -28.09
CA SER A 69 13.80 1.79 -27.22
C SER A 69 12.93 0.79 -28.00
N PHE A 70 12.54 -0.26 -27.31
CA PHE A 70 11.61 -1.28 -27.79
C PHE A 70 10.75 -1.77 -26.61
N ILE A 71 9.50 -2.16 -26.88
CA ILE A 71 8.57 -2.63 -25.85
C ILE A 71 9.11 -3.91 -25.22
N GLY A 72 9.21 -3.94 -23.89
CA GLY A 72 9.77 -5.08 -23.14
C GLY A 72 11.29 -5.10 -23.04
N TYR A 73 11.97 -4.03 -23.49
CA TYR A 73 13.43 -3.88 -23.43
C TYR A 73 13.83 -2.59 -22.71
N GLY A 74 14.95 -2.66 -21.99
CA GLY A 74 15.54 -1.50 -21.33
C GLY A 74 15.98 -0.46 -22.38
N ARG A 75 15.57 0.81 -22.18
CA ARG A 75 15.99 1.93 -23.04
C ARG A 75 17.50 2.09 -22.96
N GLN A 76 18.18 2.02 -24.11
CA GLN A 76 19.61 2.27 -24.23
C GLN A 76 19.87 3.70 -24.66
N GLN A 77 20.76 4.39 -23.94
CA GLN A 77 21.21 5.74 -24.30
C GLN A 77 22.73 5.75 -24.37
N ARG A 78 23.29 6.36 -25.42
CA ARG A 78 24.72 6.60 -25.54
C ARG A 78 25.01 7.80 -26.44
N THR A 79 26.14 8.45 -26.23
CA THR A 79 26.62 9.50 -27.12
C THR A 79 27.35 8.88 -28.30
N VAL A 80 27.03 9.34 -29.54
CA VAL A 80 27.66 8.91 -30.77
C VAL A 80 28.16 10.14 -31.52
N GLU A 81 29.38 10.07 -32.05
CA GLU A 81 29.95 11.10 -32.92
C GLU A 81 29.85 10.61 -34.37
N LEU A 82 29.11 11.34 -35.21
CA LEU A 82 28.91 11.02 -36.63
C LEU A 82 29.74 11.98 -37.51
N LYS A 83 30.88 11.49 -38.00
CA LYS A 83 31.76 12.20 -38.95
C LYS A 83 31.62 11.68 -40.37
N LYS A 84 31.10 10.49 -40.56
CA LYS A 84 30.87 9.80 -41.84
C LYS A 84 29.64 8.91 -41.72
N SER A 85 29.09 8.50 -42.86
CA SER A 85 28.01 7.51 -42.86
C SER A 85 28.42 6.26 -42.11
N THR A 86 27.62 5.87 -41.13
CA THR A 86 27.96 4.85 -40.12
C THR A 86 26.88 3.78 -40.06
N TYR A 87 27.31 2.52 -40.05
CA TYR A 87 26.45 1.37 -39.76
C TYR A 87 26.76 0.84 -38.35
N MET A 88 25.71 0.55 -37.57
CA MET A 88 25.89 0.15 -36.18
C MET A 88 24.95 -0.97 -35.79
N THR A 89 25.46 -2.01 -35.14
CA THR A 89 24.65 -3.03 -34.47
C THR A 89 24.37 -2.60 -33.01
N ILE A 90 23.10 -2.58 -32.64
CA ILE A 90 22.66 -2.14 -31.32
C ILE A 90 21.97 -3.32 -30.63
N GLY A 91 22.52 -3.80 -29.52
CA GLY A 91 21.95 -4.84 -28.68
C GLY A 91 21.13 -4.22 -27.56
N LEU A 92 19.83 -4.47 -27.50
CA LEU A 92 18.99 -4.15 -26.36
C LEU A 92 18.93 -5.35 -25.41
N ARG A 93 18.94 -5.09 -24.12
CA ARG A 93 18.68 -6.12 -23.12
C ARG A 93 17.20 -6.14 -22.83
N SER A 94 16.60 -7.33 -22.88
CA SER A 94 15.22 -7.53 -22.42
C SER A 94 15.08 -7.02 -20.99
N ASP A 95 14.10 -6.16 -20.76
CA ASP A 95 13.73 -5.66 -19.41
C ASP A 95 12.90 -6.71 -18.66
N ASN A 96 12.69 -7.88 -19.30
CA ASN A 96 12.14 -9.09 -18.72
C ASN A 96 13.11 -9.85 -17.78
N GLN A 97 14.21 -9.25 -17.36
CA GLN A 97 14.66 -9.59 -16.04
C GLN A 97 13.49 -9.19 -15.13
N LEU A 98 12.75 -10.19 -14.67
CA LEU A 98 11.93 -10.09 -13.46
C LEU A 98 12.76 -9.23 -12.53
N LYS A 99 12.39 -7.96 -12.35
CA LYS A 99 12.97 -7.14 -11.28
C LYS A 99 12.86 -8.06 -10.10
N GLU A 100 13.99 -8.43 -9.54
CA GLU A 100 14.02 -9.26 -8.34
C GLU A 100 12.96 -8.66 -7.42
N VAL A 101 11.86 -9.39 -7.26
CA VAL A 101 10.78 -8.91 -6.41
C VAL A 101 11.38 -9.01 -5.03
N VAL A 102 11.78 -7.88 -4.49
CA VAL A 102 12.23 -7.81 -3.10
C VAL A 102 11.01 -8.16 -2.25
N ILE A 103 10.95 -9.41 -1.80
CA ILE A 103 9.84 -9.96 -1.01
C ILE A 103 9.91 -9.46 0.43
N THR A 104 11.04 -8.87 0.82
CA THR A 104 11.26 -8.30 2.16
C THR A 104 11.15 -6.78 2.12
N ALA A 105 10.89 -6.17 3.28
CA ALA A 105 10.94 -4.72 3.42
C ALA A 105 12.35 -4.18 3.11
N THR A 106 12.40 -3.04 2.43
CA THR A 106 13.66 -2.33 2.17
C THR A 106 13.97 -1.44 3.38
N GLU A 107 15.11 -1.67 4.01
CA GLU A 107 15.58 -0.84 5.13
C GLU A 107 16.22 0.45 4.66
N SER A 108 15.95 1.56 5.34
CA SER A 108 16.65 2.82 5.10
C SER A 108 18.07 2.76 5.67
N LYS A 109 19.04 3.27 4.92
CA LYS A 109 20.45 3.36 5.35
C LYS A 109 20.75 4.65 6.15
N GLY A 110 19.74 5.34 6.67
CA GLY A 110 19.87 6.61 7.38
C GLY A 110 19.87 6.48 8.91
N LEU A 111 19.90 7.64 9.59
CA LEU A 111 19.80 7.75 11.05
C LEU A 111 18.42 7.30 11.59
N VAL A 112 17.43 7.27 10.73
CA VAL A 112 16.06 6.84 11.06
C VAL A 112 15.88 5.39 10.60
N SER A 113 15.54 4.50 11.53
CA SER A 113 15.21 3.11 11.21
C SER A 113 13.82 3.05 10.60
N SER A 114 13.75 3.08 9.27
CA SER A 114 12.51 2.90 8.53
C SER A 114 12.58 1.69 7.60
N SER A 115 11.49 0.97 7.50
CA SER A 115 11.30 -0.18 6.62
C SER A 115 10.18 0.15 5.64
N LYS A 116 10.42 -0.03 4.34
CA LYS A 116 9.44 0.23 3.30
C LYS A 116 9.04 -1.06 2.62
N ILE A 117 7.74 -1.31 2.55
CA ILE A 117 7.12 -2.43 1.84
C ILE A 117 6.44 -1.86 0.60
N ASP A 118 6.85 -2.32 -0.57
CA ASP A 118 6.30 -1.87 -1.85
C ASP A 118 5.21 -2.83 -2.36
N ARG A 119 4.39 -2.33 -3.29
CA ARG A 119 3.28 -3.09 -3.87
C ARG A 119 3.65 -4.48 -4.42
N PRO A 120 4.78 -4.69 -5.13
CA PRO A 120 5.18 -6.02 -5.59
C PRO A 120 5.33 -7.04 -4.45
N ALA A 121 5.92 -6.64 -3.31
CA ALA A 121 6.05 -7.51 -2.14
C ALA A 121 4.68 -7.87 -1.55
N MET A 122 3.77 -6.89 -1.47
CA MET A 122 2.39 -7.12 -1.02
C MET A 122 1.62 -8.03 -1.97
N GLN A 123 1.78 -7.88 -3.28
CA GLN A 123 1.14 -8.74 -4.28
C GLN A 123 1.66 -10.19 -4.21
N HIS A 124 2.93 -10.38 -3.85
CA HIS A 124 3.50 -11.71 -3.66
C HIS A 124 2.96 -12.38 -2.38
N LEU A 125 2.90 -11.64 -1.28
CA LEU A 125 2.38 -12.13 0.01
C LEU A 125 0.87 -12.40 -0.03
N GLN A 126 0.11 -11.64 -0.83
CA GLN A 126 -1.36 -11.69 -0.91
C GLN A 126 -2.05 -11.59 0.47
N PRO A 127 -1.77 -10.55 1.25
CA PRO A 127 -2.22 -10.44 2.62
C PRO A 127 -3.75 -10.36 2.72
N THR A 128 -4.33 -10.94 3.75
CA THR A 128 -5.75 -10.83 4.10
C THR A 128 -5.99 -9.65 5.04
N SER A 129 -5.05 -9.45 5.95
CA SER A 129 -5.01 -8.38 6.94
C SER A 129 -3.77 -7.51 6.75
N PHE A 130 -3.83 -6.26 7.22
CA PHE A 130 -2.65 -5.41 7.29
C PHE A 130 -1.56 -6.00 8.21
N ALA A 131 -1.95 -6.75 9.22
CA ALA A 131 -1.02 -7.43 10.13
C ALA A 131 -0.07 -8.37 9.39
N ASP A 132 -0.53 -9.03 8.32
CA ASP A 132 0.29 -9.95 7.54
C ASP A 132 1.49 -9.24 6.89
N LEU A 133 1.38 -7.92 6.62
CA LEU A 133 2.49 -7.12 6.08
C LEU A 133 3.66 -6.98 7.07
N LEU A 134 3.38 -7.08 8.37
CA LEU A 134 4.41 -6.96 9.39
C LEU A 134 5.39 -8.15 9.39
N GLU A 135 5.00 -9.27 8.78
CA GLU A 135 5.89 -10.42 8.56
C GLU A 135 7.07 -10.09 7.64
N LEU A 136 6.89 -9.13 6.74
CA LEU A 136 7.94 -8.66 5.83
C LEU A 136 8.96 -7.75 6.52
N LEU A 137 8.68 -7.29 7.73
CA LEU A 137 9.59 -6.44 8.48
C LEU A 137 10.72 -7.29 9.10
N PRO A 138 11.94 -6.77 9.22
CA PRO A 138 13.01 -7.44 9.93
C PRO A 138 12.61 -7.76 11.38
N GLY A 139 12.70 -9.03 11.75
CA GLY A 139 12.26 -9.55 13.04
C GLY A 139 10.73 -9.77 13.14
N GLY A 140 10.00 -9.61 12.03
CA GLY A 140 8.61 -10.00 11.93
C GLY A 140 8.46 -11.52 12.11
N MET A 141 7.44 -11.93 12.86
CA MET A 141 7.10 -13.34 13.02
C MET A 141 5.80 -13.62 12.28
N SER A 142 5.79 -14.69 11.50
CA SER A 142 4.57 -15.20 10.90
C SER A 142 3.61 -15.65 12.00
N ARG A 143 2.37 -15.22 11.89
CA ARG A 143 1.27 -15.62 12.77
C ARG A 143 0.12 -16.11 11.92
N ASP A 144 -0.60 -17.08 12.45
CA ASP A 144 -1.87 -17.46 11.83
C ASP A 144 -2.80 -16.25 11.76
N PRO A 145 -3.48 -16.01 10.62
CA PRO A 145 -4.36 -14.86 10.45
C PRO A 145 -5.57 -14.99 11.38
N ASP A 146 -5.48 -14.39 12.56
CA ASP A 146 -6.60 -14.28 13.48
C ASP A 146 -7.39 -13.00 13.21
N MET A 147 -8.57 -13.15 12.67
CA MET A 147 -9.53 -12.07 12.44
C MET A 147 -10.64 -12.04 13.51
N GLY A 148 -10.58 -12.92 14.49
CA GLY A 148 -11.58 -13.01 15.57
C GLY A 148 -11.43 -11.97 16.66
N SER A 149 -10.22 -11.45 16.84
CA SER A 149 -9.91 -10.43 17.83
C SER A 149 -9.28 -9.20 17.19
N ALA A 150 -9.39 -8.03 17.88
CA ALA A 150 -8.75 -6.82 17.42
C ALA A 150 -7.23 -7.01 17.36
N ASN A 151 -6.62 -6.67 16.23
CA ASN A 151 -5.20 -6.85 16.00
C ASN A 151 -4.50 -5.49 15.97
N THR A 152 -3.71 -5.20 16.99
CA THR A 152 -2.99 -3.94 17.14
C THR A 152 -1.49 -4.12 16.90
N ILE A 153 -0.84 -3.08 16.39
CA ILE A 153 0.58 -3.12 16.10
C ILE A 153 1.41 -3.05 17.39
N THR A 154 2.45 -3.86 17.48
CA THR A 154 3.46 -3.78 18.53
C THR A 154 4.81 -3.49 17.88
N LEU A 155 5.30 -2.27 18.06
CA LEU A 155 6.64 -1.86 17.62
C LEU A 155 7.53 -1.74 18.85
N ARG A 156 8.68 -2.41 18.85
CA ARG A 156 9.72 -2.34 19.91
C ARG A 156 9.32 -2.90 21.30
N GLU A 157 8.33 -3.74 21.39
CA GLU A 157 8.06 -4.43 22.63
C GLU A 157 8.95 -5.64 22.82
N THR A 158 9.65 -5.66 23.95
CA THR A 158 10.42 -6.83 24.39
C THR A 158 9.59 -7.80 25.23
N GLY A 159 8.28 -7.56 25.33
CA GLY A 159 7.34 -8.24 26.19
C GLY A 159 7.04 -7.44 27.49
N VAL A 160 5.81 -7.52 27.94
CA VAL A 160 5.40 -6.94 29.24
C VAL A 160 5.81 -7.91 30.35
N ILE A 161 6.54 -7.42 31.35
CA ILE A 161 6.82 -8.19 32.54
C ILE A 161 5.52 -8.14 33.41
N LYS A 162 4.88 -9.28 33.59
CA LYS A 162 3.73 -9.42 34.49
C LYS A 162 4.16 -9.17 35.93
N ALA A 163 3.20 -8.84 36.78
CA ALA A 163 3.44 -8.62 38.23
C ALA A 163 4.10 -9.81 38.95
N ASP A 164 4.00 -11.02 38.39
CA ASP A 164 4.64 -12.24 38.83
C ASP A 164 6.07 -12.44 38.31
N GLY A 165 6.62 -11.47 37.56
CA GLY A 165 7.95 -11.51 36.98
C GLY A 165 8.06 -12.36 35.70
N THR A 166 6.99 -12.97 35.25
CA THR A 166 6.97 -13.71 33.97
C THR A 166 6.82 -12.77 32.79
N LYS A 167 7.43 -13.13 31.63
CA LYS A 167 7.21 -12.37 30.39
C LYS A 167 5.81 -12.68 29.86
N GLY A 168 4.98 -11.64 29.75
CA GLY A 168 3.75 -11.70 28.99
C GLY A 168 4.05 -11.63 27.47
N ASP A 169 3.17 -12.22 26.68
CA ASP A 169 3.26 -12.06 25.22
C ASP A 169 3.10 -10.58 24.83
N ALA A 170 3.85 -10.16 23.80
CA ALA A 170 3.63 -8.87 23.18
C ALA A 170 2.19 -8.82 22.67
N GLY A 171 1.35 -7.97 23.25
CA GLY A 171 -0.09 -7.96 23.04
C GLY A 171 -0.90 -8.40 24.26
N SER A 172 -0.25 -8.62 25.41
CA SER A 172 -0.93 -8.84 26.66
C SER A 172 -1.77 -7.63 27.09
N ASP A 173 -2.69 -7.84 28.02
CA ASP A 173 -3.72 -6.89 28.45
C ASP A 173 -3.23 -5.52 28.96
N TYR A 174 -1.95 -5.32 29.08
CA TYR A 174 -1.32 -4.09 29.58
C TYR A 174 -0.44 -3.37 28.51
N SER A 175 -0.40 -3.87 27.27
CA SER A 175 0.38 -3.21 26.23
C SER A 175 -0.32 -1.94 25.73
N ILE A 176 0.30 -0.80 25.94
CA ILE A 176 -0.17 0.51 25.48
C ILE A 176 0.68 1.07 24.33
N THR A 177 1.66 0.30 23.83
CA THR A 177 2.61 0.79 22.83
C THR A 177 1.96 1.05 21.48
N SER A 178 0.87 0.34 21.17
CA SER A 178 0.09 0.60 19.95
C SER A 178 -0.60 1.96 19.95
N LEU A 179 -0.89 2.53 21.14
CA LEU A 179 -1.41 3.90 21.28
C LEU A 179 -0.37 4.95 20.84
N GLY A 180 0.92 4.65 21.08
CA GLY A 180 2.01 5.52 20.68
C GLY A 180 2.43 5.36 19.20
N THR A 181 1.80 4.45 18.46
CA THR A 181 2.05 4.23 17.04
C THR A 181 0.96 4.88 16.19
N GLN A 182 1.33 5.88 15.40
CA GLN A 182 0.39 6.58 14.54
C GLN A 182 0.30 5.92 13.17
N PHE A 183 -0.92 5.63 12.73
CA PHE A 183 -1.21 5.23 11.36
C PHE A 183 -1.63 6.44 10.54
N ILE A 184 -0.97 6.66 9.42
CA ILE A 184 -1.22 7.77 8.51
C ILE A 184 -1.57 7.17 7.13
N VAL A 185 -2.72 7.50 6.60
CA VAL A 185 -3.17 7.07 5.27
C VAL A 185 -3.28 8.28 4.37
N ASP A 186 -2.46 8.35 3.32
CA ASP A 186 -2.37 9.50 2.40
C ASP A 186 -2.26 10.85 3.10
N GLY A 187 -1.50 10.91 4.20
CA GLY A 187 -1.30 12.12 5.00
C GLY A 187 -2.36 12.37 6.08
N ILE A 188 -3.39 11.51 6.21
CA ILE A 188 -4.41 11.62 7.26
C ILE A 188 -4.13 10.63 8.39
N PRO A 189 -3.95 11.07 9.64
CA PRO A 189 -3.86 10.18 10.77
C PRO A 189 -5.20 9.46 11.03
N ILE A 190 -5.13 8.18 11.37
CA ILE A 190 -6.27 7.43 11.89
C ILE A 190 -6.41 7.78 13.36
N ASN A 191 -7.60 8.29 13.73
CA ASN A 191 -7.89 8.58 15.12
C ASN A 191 -8.17 7.30 15.91
N THR A 192 -7.56 7.18 17.07
CA THR A 192 -7.72 6.05 18.01
C THR A 192 -8.45 6.43 19.29
N ASP A 193 -8.70 7.72 19.53
CA ASP A 193 -9.25 8.22 20.80
C ASP A 193 -10.63 7.66 21.13
N ALA A 194 -11.42 7.33 20.11
CA ALA A 194 -12.77 6.80 20.24
C ALA A 194 -12.88 5.32 19.80
N ASN A 195 -11.83 4.53 19.97
CA ASN A 195 -11.91 3.10 19.63
C ASN A 195 -12.74 2.35 20.70
N LEU A 196 -14.03 2.16 20.40
CA LEU A 196 -15.00 1.44 21.22
C LEU A 196 -14.93 -0.10 21.09
N GLN A 197 -14.01 -0.62 20.30
CA GLN A 197 -13.79 -2.08 20.19
C GLN A 197 -13.17 -2.63 21.48
N ALA A 198 -12.69 -1.75 22.32
CA ALA A 198 -12.21 -2.02 23.64
C ALA A 198 -13.20 -1.48 24.67
N SER A 199 -14.02 -2.33 25.25
CA SER A 199 -14.89 -1.93 26.34
C SER A 199 -14.10 -1.78 27.64
N PRO A 200 -14.24 -0.65 28.37
CA PRO A 200 -13.63 -0.49 29.69
C PRO A 200 -14.31 -1.33 30.81
N VAL A 201 -15.36 -2.06 30.45
CA VAL A 201 -16.03 -2.93 31.41
C VAL A 201 -15.27 -4.25 31.48
N SER A 202 -14.28 -4.26 32.34
CA SER A 202 -13.54 -5.46 32.76
C SER A 202 -14.47 -6.41 33.47
N ASP A 203 -14.79 -7.52 32.84
CA ASP A 203 -15.23 -8.72 33.53
C ASP A 203 -14.07 -9.71 33.49
N ASN A 204 -13.73 -10.26 34.64
CA ASN A 204 -12.59 -11.14 34.89
C ASN A 204 -12.73 -12.53 34.20
N SER A 205 -13.46 -12.63 33.11
CA SER A 205 -13.59 -13.88 32.36
C SER A 205 -12.50 -14.03 31.31
N ALA A 206 -12.14 -15.27 30.96
CA ALA A 206 -11.12 -15.62 29.97
C ALA A 206 -11.37 -15.04 28.55
N GLU A 207 -12.48 -14.37 28.34
CA GLU A 207 -12.86 -13.65 27.13
C GLU A 207 -12.35 -12.21 27.09
N SER A 208 -11.42 -11.88 27.94
CA SER A 208 -10.85 -10.54 28.15
C SER A 208 -10.17 -9.96 26.91
N SER A 209 -9.86 -10.75 25.90
CA SER A 209 -9.27 -10.24 24.64
C SER A 209 -10.15 -9.21 23.91
N ARG A 210 -11.45 -9.17 24.20
CA ARG A 210 -12.42 -8.21 23.66
C ARG A 210 -12.72 -7.03 24.60
N ASN A 211 -12.25 -7.10 25.83
CA ASN A 211 -12.44 -6.06 26.85
C ASN A 211 -11.21 -5.15 26.96
N ILE A 212 -10.44 -5.05 25.89
CA ILE A 212 -9.20 -4.31 25.90
C ILE A 212 -9.48 -2.82 25.73
N VAL A 213 -9.07 -2.05 26.71
CA VAL A 213 -9.09 -0.59 26.66
C VAL A 213 -8.31 -0.12 25.45
N ASN A 214 -8.84 0.86 24.72
CA ASN A 214 -8.24 1.51 23.55
C ASN A 214 -6.72 1.23 23.37
N ARG A 215 -6.37 0.31 22.49
CA ARG A 215 -4.98 -0.12 22.25
C ARG A 215 -4.41 0.38 20.95
N GLY A 216 -5.05 1.31 20.31
CA GLY A 216 -4.63 1.86 19.04
C GLY A 216 -5.48 1.36 17.86
N VAL A 217 -4.92 1.38 16.67
CA VAL A 217 -5.63 1.04 15.43
C VAL A 217 -5.79 -0.47 15.31
N ASP A 218 -7.01 -0.93 15.09
CA ASP A 218 -7.29 -2.31 14.69
C ASP A 218 -6.91 -2.50 13.22
N MET A 219 -5.80 -3.24 13.00
CA MET A 219 -5.26 -3.50 11.67
C MET A 219 -6.20 -4.31 10.77
N ARG A 220 -7.19 -5.02 11.32
CA ARG A 220 -8.22 -5.70 10.54
C ARG A 220 -9.03 -4.72 9.69
N SER A 221 -9.20 -3.48 10.15
CA SER A 221 -9.96 -2.44 9.44
C SER A 221 -9.25 -1.90 8.20
N ILE A 222 -7.95 -2.14 8.04
CA ILE A 222 -7.15 -1.61 6.94
C ILE A 222 -7.12 -2.61 5.79
N SER A 223 -7.61 -2.20 4.61
CA SER A 223 -7.48 -2.98 3.37
C SER A 223 -6.08 -2.83 2.78
N THR A 224 -5.53 -3.93 2.28
CA THR A 224 -4.20 -3.99 1.67
C THR A 224 -4.21 -3.91 0.15
N ASP A 225 -5.37 -4.07 -0.49
CA ASP A 225 -5.49 -4.23 -1.94
C ASP A 225 -5.22 -2.95 -2.73
N ASP A 226 -5.55 -1.80 -2.15
CA ASP A 226 -5.40 -0.47 -2.74
C ASP A 226 -4.13 0.27 -2.27
N ILE A 227 -3.23 -0.41 -1.56
CA ILE A 227 -1.98 0.16 -1.05
C ILE A 227 -0.90 0.13 -2.14
N GLU A 228 -0.18 1.24 -2.31
CA GLU A 228 1.01 1.36 -3.15
C GLU A 228 2.29 1.07 -2.37
N SER A 229 2.40 1.62 -1.16
CA SER A 229 3.53 1.35 -0.27
C SER A 229 3.16 1.60 1.19
N VAL A 230 3.85 0.88 2.06
CA VAL A 230 3.80 1.08 3.51
C VAL A 230 5.21 1.39 3.99
N GLU A 231 5.36 2.45 4.75
CA GLU A 231 6.61 2.80 5.42
C GLU A 231 6.39 2.73 6.93
N VAL A 232 7.18 1.91 7.60
CA VAL A 232 7.15 1.76 9.06
C VAL A 232 8.39 2.39 9.64
N VAL A 233 8.23 3.50 10.34
CA VAL A 233 9.31 4.22 11.03
C VAL A 233 9.34 3.78 12.48
N ARG A 234 10.42 3.12 12.88
CA ARG A 234 10.64 2.58 14.22
C ARG A 234 11.59 3.43 15.06
N GLY A 235 12.00 4.56 14.54
CA GLY A 235 12.94 5.48 15.17
C GLY A 235 12.29 6.76 15.67
N ILE A 236 13.10 7.79 15.76
CA ILE A 236 12.65 9.16 15.99
C ILE A 236 12.11 9.66 14.65
N PRO A 237 10.80 9.89 14.52
CA PRO A 237 10.23 10.38 13.28
C PRO A 237 10.61 11.84 13.03
N SER A 238 10.33 12.32 11.82
CA SER A 238 10.44 13.74 11.49
C SER A 238 9.60 14.60 12.44
N ALA A 239 10.06 15.82 12.74
CA ALA A 239 9.32 16.80 13.54
C ALA A 239 7.95 17.21 12.93
N GLU A 240 7.69 16.83 11.69
CA GLU A 240 6.40 16.97 11.01
C GLU A 240 5.27 16.17 11.71
N TYR A 241 5.64 15.08 12.37
CA TYR A 241 4.70 14.18 13.02
C TYR A 241 4.69 14.40 14.53
N GLY A 242 3.51 14.74 15.07
CA GLY A 242 3.27 14.90 16.51
C GLY A 242 2.53 13.72 17.13
N ASN A 243 2.38 13.74 18.45
CA ASN A 243 1.52 12.81 19.22
C ASN A 243 1.84 11.33 19.07
N LEU A 244 3.14 10.98 19.03
CA LEU A 244 3.58 9.58 18.97
C LEU A 244 4.78 9.34 19.87
N THR A 245 4.89 8.11 20.36
CA THR A 245 5.98 7.68 21.23
C THR A 245 6.70 6.43 20.73
N SER A 246 6.03 5.63 19.88
CA SER A 246 6.55 4.32 19.48
C SER A 246 6.94 4.24 18.01
N GLY A 247 6.24 4.94 17.13
CA GLY A 247 6.56 4.95 15.69
C GLY A 247 5.44 5.42 14.79
N ILE A 248 5.68 5.33 13.48
CA ILE A 248 4.71 5.71 12.45
C ILE A 248 4.56 4.58 11.46
N VAL A 249 3.32 4.35 11.03
CA VAL A 249 2.97 3.54 9.87
C VAL A 249 2.36 4.47 8.82
N ASN A 250 3.13 4.80 7.81
CA ASN A 250 2.72 5.68 6.72
C ASN A 250 2.28 4.84 5.51
N ILE A 251 1.02 4.91 5.17
CA ILE A 251 0.37 4.14 4.11
C ILE A 251 0.08 5.07 2.95
N LYS A 252 0.65 4.77 1.79
CA LYS A 252 0.34 5.47 0.55
C LYS A 252 -0.54 4.58 -0.32
N LYS A 253 -1.65 5.15 -0.77
CA LYS A 253 -2.61 4.47 -1.64
C LYS A 253 -2.25 4.64 -3.12
N VAL A 254 -2.74 3.73 -3.96
CA VAL A 254 -2.53 3.78 -5.41
C VAL A 254 -3.17 5.02 -6.02
N ARG A 255 -2.36 5.80 -6.76
CA ARG A 255 -2.77 7.03 -7.46
C ARG A 255 -2.13 7.12 -8.83
N LYS A 256 -2.27 6.06 -9.64
CA LYS A 256 -1.69 5.97 -10.98
C LYS A 256 -2.59 5.17 -11.91
N LEU A 257 -2.36 5.31 -13.20
CA LEU A 257 -3.00 4.47 -14.20
C LEU A 257 -2.67 2.99 -13.92
N THR A 258 -3.70 2.17 -13.72
CA THR A 258 -3.54 0.74 -13.47
C THR A 258 -4.58 -0.04 -14.28
N PRO A 259 -4.23 -1.21 -14.80
CA PRO A 259 -5.23 -2.13 -15.38
C PRO A 259 -6.24 -2.55 -14.30
N LEU A 260 -7.36 -3.11 -14.75
CA LEU A 260 -8.30 -3.74 -13.82
C LEU A 260 -7.58 -4.87 -13.08
N ASN A 261 -7.52 -4.73 -11.78
CA ASN A 261 -7.03 -5.77 -10.87
C ASN A 261 -8.21 -6.25 -10.03
N ALA A 262 -8.53 -7.52 -10.12
CA ALA A 262 -9.55 -8.15 -9.29
C ALA A 262 -8.91 -9.33 -8.58
N ARG A 263 -9.11 -9.42 -7.26
CA ARG A 263 -8.61 -10.49 -6.42
C ARG A 263 -9.78 -11.16 -5.71
N PHE A 264 -9.80 -12.47 -5.80
CA PHE A 264 -10.68 -13.31 -5.00
C PHE A 264 -9.82 -14.30 -4.23
N LYS A 265 -9.98 -14.32 -2.92
CA LYS A 265 -9.34 -15.29 -2.02
C LYS A 265 -10.43 -15.94 -1.19
N ALA A 266 -10.42 -17.28 -1.14
CA ALA A 266 -11.29 -18.04 -0.26
C ALA A 266 -10.46 -19.14 0.37
N ASP A 267 -10.43 -19.18 1.67
CA ASP A 267 -9.82 -20.21 2.49
C ASP A 267 -10.82 -20.71 3.54
N GLY A 268 -10.39 -21.58 4.45
CA GLY A 268 -11.25 -22.11 5.52
C GLY A 268 -11.75 -21.04 6.49
N TYR A 269 -11.08 -19.89 6.57
CA TYR A 269 -11.32 -18.85 7.58
C TYR A 269 -11.86 -17.56 6.99
N SER A 270 -11.56 -17.25 5.74
CA SER A 270 -11.89 -15.97 5.13
C SER A 270 -12.32 -16.06 3.68
N LYS A 271 -13.17 -15.12 3.28
CA LYS A 271 -13.56 -14.85 1.90
C LYS A 271 -13.29 -13.37 1.64
N LEU A 272 -12.38 -13.08 0.73
CA LEU A 272 -12.00 -11.73 0.34
C LEU A 272 -12.30 -11.55 -1.14
N PHE A 273 -12.92 -10.42 -1.45
CA PHE A 273 -13.08 -9.92 -2.80
C PHE A 273 -12.54 -8.48 -2.85
N SER A 274 -11.74 -8.18 -3.85
CA SER A 274 -11.34 -6.81 -4.14
C SER A 274 -11.28 -6.57 -5.64
N ALA A 275 -11.60 -5.36 -6.06
CA ALA A 275 -11.46 -4.90 -7.43
C ALA A 275 -11.03 -3.43 -7.45
N GLY A 276 -10.05 -3.12 -8.27
CA GLY A 276 -9.55 -1.76 -8.43
C GLY A 276 -9.08 -1.48 -9.85
N LYS A 277 -9.26 -0.24 -10.30
CA LYS A 277 -8.80 0.21 -11.60
C LYS A 277 -8.47 1.70 -11.59
N GLY A 278 -7.39 2.06 -12.28
CA GLY A 278 -7.06 3.44 -12.61
C GLY A 278 -7.48 3.77 -14.04
N PHE A 279 -8.30 4.80 -14.21
CA PHE A 279 -8.77 5.28 -15.51
C PHE A 279 -8.03 6.56 -15.87
N ALA A 280 -7.59 6.67 -17.13
CA ALA A 280 -7.14 7.95 -17.67
C ALA A 280 -8.35 8.89 -17.85
N LEU A 281 -8.20 10.15 -17.46
CA LEU A 281 -9.25 11.14 -17.62
C LEU A 281 -9.18 11.76 -19.01
N PRO A 282 -10.21 11.64 -19.86
CA PRO A 282 -10.23 12.29 -21.17
C PRO A 282 -10.13 13.81 -21.04
N GLY A 283 -9.21 14.43 -21.78
CA GLY A 283 -9.06 15.89 -21.82
C GLY A 283 -8.18 16.50 -20.72
N ALA A 284 -7.66 15.69 -19.80
CA ALA A 284 -6.65 16.12 -18.82
C ALA A 284 -5.33 15.40 -19.13
N GLU A 285 -4.30 16.11 -19.54
CA GLU A 285 -2.96 15.55 -19.63
C GLU A 285 -2.59 15.01 -18.24
N ASP A 286 -2.18 13.74 -18.16
CA ASP A 286 -1.83 13.05 -16.89
C ASP A 286 -2.91 13.04 -15.79
N GLY A 287 -4.19 13.11 -16.18
CA GLY A 287 -5.32 12.93 -15.26
C GLY A 287 -5.64 11.44 -15.06
N VAL A 288 -5.76 11.01 -13.79
CA VAL A 288 -6.09 9.63 -13.42
C VAL A 288 -7.17 9.60 -12.35
N VAL A 289 -8.15 8.72 -12.53
CA VAL A 289 -9.16 8.39 -11.52
C VAL A 289 -8.96 6.94 -11.09
N ASN A 290 -8.69 6.70 -9.81
CA ASN A 290 -8.63 5.37 -9.23
C ASN A 290 -9.91 5.07 -8.46
N VAL A 291 -10.48 3.91 -8.72
CA VAL A 291 -11.65 3.37 -8.02
C VAL A 291 -11.28 2.01 -7.47
N ASP A 292 -11.46 1.82 -6.18
CA ASP A 292 -11.18 0.55 -5.50
C ASP A 292 -12.36 0.17 -4.59
N VAL A 293 -12.73 -1.10 -4.60
CA VAL A 293 -13.77 -1.69 -3.76
C VAL A 293 -13.24 -3.00 -3.19
N GLY A 294 -13.48 -3.23 -1.91
CA GLY A 294 -13.09 -4.47 -1.25
C GLY A 294 -14.12 -4.92 -0.23
N TYR A 295 -14.25 -6.22 -0.08
CA TYR A 295 -15.10 -6.87 0.90
C TYR A 295 -14.37 -8.08 1.49
N LEU A 296 -14.42 -8.21 2.81
CA LEU A 296 -13.89 -9.34 3.56
C LEU A 296 -14.97 -9.88 4.49
N ASP A 297 -15.16 -11.19 4.49
CA ASP A 297 -15.92 -11.93 5.49
C ASP A 297 -15.00 -12.99 6.10
N SER A 298 -14.74 -12.92 7.39
CA SER A 298 -13.80 -13.79 8.07
C SER A 298 -14.41 -14.35 9.35
N LYS A 299 -14.03 -15.59 9.67
CA LYS A 299 -14.41 -16.30 10.89
C LYS A 299 -13.15 -16.88 11.51
N PRO A 300 -12.96 -16.78 12.84
CA PRO A 300 -11.81 -17.39 13.51
C PRO A 300 -11.85 -18.93 13.48
N ASP A 301 -13.04 -19.51 13.49
CA ASP A 301 -13.28 -20.93 13.29
C ASP A 301 -14.41 -21.11 12.26
N PRO A 302 -14.18 -21.77 11.12
CA PRO A 302 -15.19 -21.97 10.08
C PRO A 302 -16.41 -22.78 10.56
N ARG A 303 -16.24 -23.60 11.60
CA ARG A 303 -17.33 -24.37 12.22
C ARG A 303 -18.19 -23.52 13.15
N ASN A 304 -17.67 -22.42 13.66
CA ASN A 304 -18.35 -21.50 14.56
C ASN A 304 -19.02 -20.37 13.78
N ASN A 305 -20.35 -20.37 13.74
CA ASN A 305 -21.14 -19.32 13.11
C ASN A 305 -21.44 -18.14 14.05
N LEU A 306 -21.04 -18.24 15.29
CA LEU A 306 -21.36 -17.26 16.35
C LEU A 306 -20.37 -16.09 16.37
N VAL A 307 -19.19 -16.26 15.73
CA VAL A 307 -18.16 -15.23 15.67
C VAL A 307 -17.82 -14.94 14.22
N ASN A 308 -17.93 -13.68 13.81
CA ASN A 308 -17.51 -13.26 12.48
C ASN A 308 -17.04 -11.79 12.47
N TYR A 309 -16.13 -11.51 11.56
CA TYR A 309 -15.67 -10.17 11.26
C TYR A 309 -15.88 -9.87 9.77
N LYS A 310 -16.47 -8.73 9.46
CA LYS A 310 -16.65 -8.27 8.08
C LYS A 310 -16.04 -6.89 7.90
N ARG A 311 -15.44 -6.67 6.74
CA ARG A 311 -14.90 -5.38 6.34
C ARG A 311 -15.37 -5.02 4.94
N MET A 312 -15.74 -3.77 4.76
CA MET A 312 -16.02 -3.18 3.47
C MET A 312 -15.17 -1.93 3.31
N ASN A 313 -14.52 -1.78 2.20
CA ASN A 313 -13.77 -0.58 1.85
C ASN A 313 -14.10 -0.14 0.42
N THR A 314 -14.19 1.17 0.24
CA THR A 314 -14.39 1.78 -1.06
C THR A 314 -13.59 3.07 -1.11
N SER A 315 -12.92 3.30 -2.22
CA SER A 315 -12.16 4.53 -2.41
C SER A 315 -12.33 5.08 -3.82
N LEU A 316 -12.35 6.39 -3.89
CA LEU A 316 -12.33 7.15 -5.13
C LEU A 316 -11.23 8.21 -4.99
N ARG A 317 -10.23 8.12 -5.85
CA ARG A 317 -9.08 9.04 -5.84
C ARG A 317 -8.89 9.63 -7.21
N PHE A 318 -8.72 10.92 -7.24
CA PHE A 318 -8.38 11.66 -8.43
C PHE A 318 -6.95 12.17 -8.32
N THR A 319 -6.21 12.18 -9.42
CA THR A 319 -4.88 12.78 -9.50
C THR A 319 -4.76 13.46 -10.84
N TRP A 320 -4.42 14.73 -10.82
CA TRP A 320 -4.18 15.52 -12.01
C TRP A 320 -2.85 16.22 -11.88
N ASN A 321 -1.95 15.96 -12.82
CA ASN A 321 -0.69 16.66 -12.95
C ASN A 321 -0.79 17.56 -14.18
N TYR A 322 -0.50 18.82 -13.99
CA TYR A 322 -0.43 19.80 -15.06
C TYR A 322 0.96 20.41 -15.09
N SER A 323 1.57 20.47 -16.26
CA SER A 323 2.91 21.01 -16.46
C SER A 323 2.84 22.20 -17.42
N HIS A 324 3.42 23.31 -17.01
CA HIS A 324 3.62 24.51 -17.80
C HIS A 324 5.11 24.87 -17.78
N ASP A 325 5.60 25.64 -18.73
CA ASP A 325 7.03 25.97 -18.88
C ASP A 325 7.70 26.53 -17.61
N ASN A 326 6.96 27.21 -16.77
CA ASN A 326 7.45 27.91 -15.57
C ASN A 326 6.96 27.34 -14.25
N TRP A 327 5.97 26.44 -14.25
CA TRP A 327 5.39 25.87 -13.05
C TRP A 327 4.74 24.53 -13.33
N THR A 328 4.68 23.69 -12.29
CA THR A 328 3.93 22.44 -12.33
C THR A 328 2.92 22.39 -11.20
N MET A 329 1.79 21.79 -11.44
CA MET A 329 0.72 21.63 -10.46
C MET A 329 0.37 20.13 -10.35
N ARG A 330 0.22 19.67 -9.13
CA ARG A 330 -0.39 18.38 -8.82
C ARG A 330 -1.58 18.60 -7.90
N TYR A 331 -2.73 18.12 -8.33
CA TYR A 331 -3.96 18.15 -7.54
C TYR A 331 -4.45 16.72 -7.34
N ALA A 332 -4.59 16.29 -6.09
CA ALA A 332 -4.85 14.90 -5.76
C ALA A 332 -5.87 14.72 -4.62
N PRO A 333 -7.15 15.04 -4.86
CA PRO A 333 -8.23 14.76 -3.92
C PRO A 333 -8.54 13.26 -3.83
N GLY A 334 -9.21 12.87 -2.74
CA GLY A 334 -9.66 11.49 -2.54
C GLY A 334 -10.73 11.38 -1.48
N ILE A 335 -11.56 10.36 -1.62
CA ILE A 335 -12.56 9.93 -0.66
C ILE A 335 -12.32 8.45 -0.38
N ASP A 336 -12.17 8.11 0.89
CA ASP A 336 -12.02 6.74 1.34
C ASP A 336 -13.10 6.43 2.38
N TYR A 337 -13.82 5.33 2.18
CA TYR A 337 -14.75 4.75 3.15
C TYR A 337 -14.22 3.41 3.63
N THR A 338 -14.27 3.20 4.93
CA THR A 338 -14.00 1.90 5.56
C THR A 338 -15.07 1.62 6.59
N GLY A 339 -15.74 0.49 6.45
CA GLY A 339 -16.68 -0.04 7.42
C GLY A 339 -16.24 -1.41 7.91
N SER A 340 -16.35 -1.68 9.21
CA SER A 340 -16.17 -3.02 9.75
C SER A 340 -17.28 -3.38 10.73
N PHE A 341 -17.59 -4.67 10.75
CA PHE A 341 -18.65 -5.26 11.58
C PHE A 341 -18.07 -6.47 12.29
N ASP A 342 -17.95 -6.38 13.60
CA ASP A 342 -17.45 -7.45 14.44
C ASP A 342 -18.58 -7.97 15.31
N ASN A 343 -18.90 -9.25 15.19
CA ASN A 343 -19.96 -9.91 15.91
C ASN A 343 -19.41 -11.13 16.64
N ALA A 344 -19.74 -11.25 17.90
CA ALA A 344 -19.48 -12.45 18.67
C ALA A 344 -20.66 -12.76 19.58
N LYS A 345 -20.96 -14.02 19.73
CA LYS A 345 -21.97 -14.54 20.63
C LYS A 345 -21.45 -15.81 21.28
N GLU A 346 -21.60 -15.92 22.57
CA GLU A 346 -21.41 -17.20 23.26
C GLU A 346 -22.46 -18.21 22.86
N ASP A 347 -22.07 -19.48 22.85
CA ASP A 347 -22.99 -20.59 22.61
C ASP A 347 -23.80 -20.87 23.88
N PRO A 348 -25.14 -20.66 23.85
CA PRO A 348 -26.00 -20.89 25.01
C PRO A 348 -26.01 -22.36 25.46
N GLU A 349 -25.78 -23.30 24.52
CA GLU A 349 -25.80 -24.74 24.83
C GLU A 349 -24.59 -25.14 25.64
N LEU A 350 -23.41 -24.54 25.34
CA LEU A 350 -22.17 -24.77 26.06
C LEU A 350 -22.09 -24.03 27.38
N ASN A 351 -22.85 -22.92 27.54
CA ASN A 351 -22.77 -22.01 28.69
C ASN A 351 -24.00 -22.06 29.62
N TYR A 352 -24.68 -23.19 29.67
CA TYR A 352 -25.80 -23.41 30.57
C TYR A 352 -26.88 -22.30 30.53
N GLY A 353 -27.22 -21.86 29.31
CA GLY A 353 -28.19 -20.80 29.09
C GLY A 353 -27.70 -19.36 29.25
N ASN A 354 -26.44 -19.18 29.68
CA ASN A 354 -25.83 -17.86 29.69
C ASN A 354 -25.56 -17.41 28.23
N THR A 355 -25.79 -16.15 27.95
CA THR A 355 -25.42 -15.58 26.65
C THR A 355 -24.68 -14.27 26.83
N ASP A 356 -23.58 -14.10 26.12
CA ASP A 356 -22.92 -12.82 25.96
C ASP A 356 -22.83 -12.53 24.47
N THR A 357 -23.45 -11.44 24.05
CA THR A 357 -23.49 -11.03 22.66
C THR A 357 -22.79 -9.71 22.52
N TYR A 358 -21.79 -9.70 21.66
CA TYR A 358 -20.98 -8.53 21.32
C TYR A 358 -21.22 -8.16 19.87
N LYS A 359 -21.51 -6.89 19.59
CA LYS A 359 -21.59 -6.33 18.24
C LYS A 359 -20.90 -4.99 18.21
N SER A 360 -19.88 -4.88 17.37
CA SER A 360 -19.20 -3.62 17.12
C SER A 360 -19.33 -3.23 15.65
N THR A 361 -19.61 -1.97 15.41
CA THR A 361 -19.60 -1.38 14.06
C THR A 361 -18.65 -0.20 14.07
N TYR A 362 -17.76 -0.19 13.11
CA TYR A 362 -16.82 0.89 12.84
C TYR A 362 -17.10 1.43 11.45
N ASN A 363 -17.28 2.73 11.33
CA ASN A 363 -17.45 3.40 10.05
C ASN A 363 -16.56 4.64 10.01
N ARG A 364 -15.73 4.74 8.99
CA ARG A 364 -14.83 5.87 8.78
C ARG A 364 -14.99 6.39 7.36
N VAL A 365 -15.20 7.69 7.23
CA VAL A 365 -15.12 8.43 5.97
C VAL A 365 -13.95 9.40 6.07
N ALA A 366 -13.06 9.35 5.12
CA ALA A 366 -11.89 10.23 5.05
C ALA A 366 -11.89 10.98 3.72
N LEU A 367 -11.70 12.30 3.81
CA LEU A 367 -11.54 13.19 2.66
C LEU A 367 -10.11 13.70 2.67
N THR A 368 -9.39 13.49 1.58
CA THR A 368 -8.05 14.02 1.36
C THR A 368 -8.07 15.05 0.24
N ASN A 369 -7.27 16.09 0.37
CA ASN A 369 -7.05 17.03 -0.70
C ASN A 369 -5.60 17.49 -0.65
N ASN A 370 -4.78 17.02 -1.59
CA ASN A 370 -3.38 17.39 -1.70
C ASN A 370 -3.20 18.26 -2.94
N PHE A 371 -2.67 19.44 -2.73
CA PHE A 371 -2.34 20.39 -3.78
C PHE A 371 -0.88 20.78 -3.66
N LEU A 372 -0.13 20.56 -4.73
CA LEU A 372 1.28 20.92 -4.82
C LEU A 372 1.49 21.78 -6.07
N TRP A 373 2.00 22.99 -5.87
CA TRP A 373 2.35 23.91 -6.93
C TRP A 373 3.85 24.23 -6.85
N THR A 374 4.62 23.90 -7.89
CA THR A 374 6.07 24.10 -7.89
C THR A 374 6.50 25.10 -8.96
N PHE A 375 7.49 25.92 -8.62
CA PHE A 375 8.03 27.00 -9.45
C PHE A 375 9.53 26.78 -9.68
N PRO A 376 9.94 25.91 -10.61
CA PRO A 376 11.36 25.53 -10.77
C PRO A 376 12.28 26.70 -11.12
N LYS A 377 11.77 27.75 -11.74
CA LYS A 377 12.55 28.92 -12.18
C LYS A 377 12.60 30.05 -11.14
N VAL A 378 11.81 30.00 -10.06
CA VAL A 378 11.77 31.04 -9.03
C VAL A 378 12.74 30.72 -7.91
N LYS A 379 13.67 31.64 -7.61
CA LYS A 379 14.69 31.39 -6.57
C LYS A 379 14.16 31.53 -5.14
N ALA A 380 13.19 32.45 -4.92
CA ALA A 380 12.71 32.77 -3.59
C ALA A 380 11.64 31.79 -3.07
N VAL A 381 10.75 31.31 -3.94
CA VAL A 381 9.69 30.35 -3.59
C VAL A 381 9.75 29.18 -4.56
N LYS A 382 10.13 28.01 -4.07
CA LYS A 382 10.26 26.80 -4.90
C LYS A 382 8.92 26.10 -5.12
N GLY A 383 8.00 26.24 -4.19
CA GLY A 383 6.68 25.60 -4.29
C GLY A 383 5.77 26.01 -3.14
N ILE A 384 4.50 25.73 -3.33
CA ILE A 384 3.44 25.87 -2.33
C ILE A 384 2.78 24.51 -2.24
N GLU A 385 2.72 23.95 -1.05
CA GLU A 385 2.04 22.69 -0.75
C GLU A 385 0.89 22.97 0.21
N LEU A 386 -0.31 22.52 -0.15
CA LEU A 386 -1.51 22.63 0.67
C LEU A 386 -2.11 21.22 0.83
N ASN A 387 -2.00 20.67 2.02
CA ASN A 387 -2.62 19.41 2.40
C ASN A 387 -3.78 19.70 3.34
N THR A 388 -4.99 19.36 2.91
CA THR A 388 -6.18 19.46 3.74
C THR A 388 -6.84 18.10 3.86
N SER A 389 -7.34 17.78 5.04
CA SER A 389 -8.01 16.53 5.30
C SER A 389 -9.16 16.68 6.25
N ALA A 390 -10.19 15.85 6.07
CA ALA A 390 -11.28 15.71 7.01
C ALA A 390 -11.54 14.22 7.24
N ASN A 391 -11.73 13.83 8.48
CA ASN A 391 -11.97 12.46 8.89
C ASN A 391 -13.16 12.43 9.83
N ALA A 392 -14.18 11.65 9.48
CA ALA A 392 -15.32 11.38 10.33
C ALA A 392 -15.36 9.89 10.65
N GLN A 393 -15.45 9.57 11.93
CA GLN A 393 -15.49 8.21 12.44
C GLN A 393 -16.71 8.02 13.32
N PHE A 394 -17.44 6.94 13.10
CA PHE A 394 -18.64 6.57 13.85
C PHE A 394 -18.51 5.13 14.32
N ASP A 395 -18.36 4.96 15.64
CA ASP A 395 -18.24 3.67 16.26
C ASP A 395 -19.45 3.40 17.13
N ARG A 396 -19.93 2.17 17.10
CA ARG A 396 -21.00 1.71 17.96
C ARG A 396 -20.67 0.32 18.48
N LEU A 397 -20.65 0.21 19.79
CA LEU A 397 -20.54 -1.05 20.51
C LEU A 397 -21.87 -1.37 21.19
N THR A 398 -22.33 -2.60 21.05
CA THR A 398 -23.48 -3.13 21.77
C THR A 398 -23.07 -4.46 22.38
N ARG A 399 -23.13 -4.55 23.70
CA ARG A 399 -22.96 -5.80 24.44
C ARG A 399 -24.26 -6.12 25.17
N ARG A 400 -24.70 -7.35 25.06
CA ARG A 400 -25.86 -7.86 25.77
C ARG A 400 -25.48 -9.16 26.48
N LYS A 401 -25.51 -9.13 27.81
CA LYS A 401 -25.20 -10.29 28.63
C LYS A 401 -26.46 -10.75 29.34
N LEU A 402 -26.77 -12.03 29.23
CA LEU A 402 -27.79 -12.71 29.98
C LEU A 402 -27.12 -13.78 30.83
N VAL A 403 -27.30 -13.70 32.13
CA VAL A 403 -26.77 -14.69 33.10
C VAL A 403 -27.96 -15.44 33.70
N ALA A 404 -28.04 -16.73 33.43
CA ALA A 404 -29.04 -17.58 34.04
C ALA A 404 -28.66 -17.83 35.52
N PRO A 405 -29.54 -17.53 36.48
CA PRO A 405 -29.26 -17.81 37.88
C PRO A 405 -29.17 -19.31 38.12
N GLN A 406 -28.06 -19.76 38.63
CA GLN A 406 -27.90 -21.14 39.07
C GLN A 406 -28.41 -21.26 40.49
N ARG A 407 -29.40 -22.08 40.70
CA ARG A 407 -29.88 -22.45 42.05
C ARG A 407 -29.40 -23.83 42.40
N TYR A 408 -28.71 -23.93 43.48
CA TYR A 408 -28.34 -25.22 44.07
C TYR A 408 -29.51 -25.70 44.94
N MET A 409 -30.11 -26.81 44.55
CA MET A 409 -31.09 -27.50 45.43
C MET A 409 -30.41 -28.71 46.05
N ILE A 410 -30.43 -28.76 47.33
CA ILE A 410 -30.04 -29.96 48.09
C ILE A 410 -31.19 -30.95 47.93
N VAL A 411 -31.01 -31.94 47.10
CA VAL A 411 -31.96 -33.06 46.99
C VAL A 411 -31.50 -34.10 48.04
N PRO A 412 -32.36 -34.50 49.00
CA PRO A 412 -32.00 -35.59 49.88
C PRO A 412 -31.88 -36.86 49.06
N SER A 413 -30.66 -37.25 48.77
CA SER A 413 -30.40 -38.54 48.13
C SER A 413 -29.77 -39.49 49.13
N THR A 414 -30.15 -40.71 49.09
CA THR A 414 -29.58 -41.81 49.89
C THR A 414 -28.13 -42.12 49.51
N THR A 415 -27.63 -41.50 48.45
CA THR A 415 -26.25 -41.70 47.92
C THR A 415 -25.35 -40.48 48.10
N GLY A 416 -25.82 -39.34 48.66
CA GLY A 416 -24.98 -38.16 48.88
C GLY A 416 -24.56 -37.37 47.64
N CYS A 417 -25.17 -37.59 46.46
CA CYS A 417 -24.91 -36.83 45.26
C CYS A 417 -25.70 -35.52 45.25
N LEU A 418 -25.00 -34.42 44.92
CA LEU A 418 -25.61 -33.13 44.65
C LEU A 418 -26.02 -33.12 43.16
N LEU A 419 -27.32 -32.98 42.90
CA LEU A 419 -27.85 -32.77 41.56
C LEU A 419 -28.05 -31.28 41.31
N TYR A 420 -27.53 -30.78 40.19
CA TYR A 420 -27.79 -29.41 39.74
C TYR A 420 -29.06 -29.40 38.91
N THR A 421 -30.02 -28.57 39.27
CA THR A 421 -31.11 -28.20 38.35
C THR A 421 -30.95 -26.72 38.04
N SER A 422 -30.82 -26.38 36.75
CA SER A 422 -30.94 -25.01 36.31
C SER A 422 -32.38 -24.78 35.85
N ASP A 423 -33.10 -23.97 36.56
CA ASP A 423 -34.34 -23.41 36.03
C ASP A 423 -33.97 -22.14 35.27
N ALA A 424 -34.23 -22.19 33.95
CA ALA A 424 -34.04 -21.05 33.07
C ALA A 424 -35.23 -20.09 33.12
#